data_830ac2897d0fe6a1e3c2cde4466da3ae
#
_entry.id   830ac2897d0fe6a1e3c2cde4466da3ae
#
_cell.length_a   1.000
_cell.length_b   1.000
_cell.length_c   1.000
_cell.angle_alpha   90.00
_cell.angle_beta   90.00
_cell.angle_gamma   90.00
#
_symmetry.space_group_name_H-M   'P 1'
#
loop_
_entity.id
_entity.type
_entity.pdbx_description
1 polymer ?
#
loop_
_entity_poly.entity_id
_entity_poly.type
_entity_poly.pdbx_seq_one_letter_code
_entity_poly.pdbx_strand_id
1 'polypeptide(L)'
;MFRRREVVERLLEIAERFRQKEAISPEKAMTIEELGLPPRFREAMERRLGRSGVFVEVNGKYYLSEERLREIREQFVSRRGLGR
;
A
#
# COMPACT_ATOMS: atom_id res chain seq x y z
N MET A 1 -2.67 6.41 -19.94
CA MET A 1 -1.34 6.47 -19.40
C MET A 1 -1.37 6.93 -17.98
N PHE A 2 -0.66 6.22 -17.09
CA PHE A 2 -0.68 6.57 -15.71
C PHE A 2 0.42 7.49 -15.35
N ARG A 3 0.13 8.46 -14.52
CA ARG A 3 1.14 9.36 -13.99
C ARG A 3 1.56 8.84 -12.63
N ARG A 4 2.82 9.07 -12.28
CA ARG A 4 3.31 8.64 -11.00
C ARG A 4 2.49 9.17 -9.86
N ARG A 5 2.03 10.41 -9.98
CA ARG A 5 1.23 11.02 -8.94
C ARG A 5 -0.05 10.24 -8.69
N GLU A 6 -0.70 9.82 -9.77
CA GLU A 6 -1.94 9.09 -9.62
C GLU A 6 -1.72 7.75 -8.94
N VAL A 7 -0.61 7.10 -9.28
CA VAL A 7 -0.31 5.82 -8.67
C VAL A 7 -0.06 5.98 -7.18
N VAL A 8 0.69 7.00 -6.81
CA VAL A 8 1.00 7.24 -5.40
C VAL A 8 -0.28 7.60 -4.63
N GLU A 9 -1.12 8.44 -5.22
CA GLU A 9 -2.36 8.82 -4.54
C GLU A 9 -3.26 7.64 -4.31
N ARG A 10 -3.37 6.75 -5.32
CA ARG A 10 -4.19 5.58 -5.18
C ARG A 10 -3.64 4.67 -4.09
N LEU A 11 -2.33 4.53 -4.04
CA LEU A 11 -1.69 3.72 -3.03
C LEU A 11 -1.95 4.28 -1.65
N LEU A 12 -1.92 5.59 -1.50
CA LEU A 12 -2.17 6.22 -0.21
C LEU A 12 -3.63 6.05 0.22
N GLU A 13 -4.55 6.09 -0.73
CA GLU A 13 -5.96 5.88 -0.41
C GLU A 13 -6.19 4.48 0.12
N ILE A 14 -5.56 3.50 -0.52
CA ILE A 14 -5.70 2.12 -0.07
C ILE A 14 -5.05 1.96 1.30
N ALA A 15 -3.90 2.57 1.50
CA ALA A 15 -3.22 2.48 2.78
C ALA A 15 -4.08 3.03 3.90
N GLU A 16 -4.86 4.07 3.60
CA GLU A 16 -5.71 4.67 4.61
C GLU A 16 -6.77 3.68 5.09
N ARG A 17 -7.28 2.84 4.18
CA ARG A 17 -8.24 1.82 4.58
C ARG A 17 -7.63 0.86 5.58
N PHE A 18 -6.37 0.49 5.36
CA PHE A 18 -5.68 -0.40 6.27
C PHE A 18 -5.52 0.26 7.64
N ARG A 19 -5.20 1.54 7.65
CA ARG A 19 -5.04 2.26 8.91
C ARG A 19 -6.34 2.34 9.68
N GLN A 20 -7.43 2.60 8.98
CA GLN A 20 -8.73 2.70 9.62
C GLN A 20 -9.13 1.39 10.28
N LYS A 21 -8.69 0.28 9.72
CA LYS A 21 -8.99 -1.03 10.27
C LYS A 21 -7.87 -1.52 11.18
N GLU A 22 -6.82 -0.73 11.31
CA GLU A 22 -5.66 -1.09 12.13
C GLU A 22 -4.96 -2.35 11.63
N ALA A 23 -5.06 -2.63 10.36
CA ALA A 23 -4.38 -3.78 9.76
C ALA A 23 -2.97 -3.37 9.38
N ILE A 24 -2.15 -3.10 10.38
CA ILE A 24 -0.81 -2.59 10.16
C ILE A 24 0.28 -3.48 10.74
N SER A 25 -0.05 -4.72 11.03
CA SER A 25 0.95 -5.68 11.49
C SER A 25 0.48 -7.06 11.07
N PRO A 26 1.39 -8.04 11.06
CA PRO A 26 1.00 -9.40 10.67
C PRO A 26 -0.10 -9.97 11.54
N GLU A 27 -0.09 -9.65 12.82
CA GLU A 27 -1.10 -10.16 13.74
C GLU A 27 -2.48 -9.57 13.46
N LYS A 28 -2.51 -8.38 12.84
CA LYS A 28 -3.76 -7.71 12.57
C LYS A 28 -4.13 -7.74 11.10
N ALA A 29 -3.49 -8.61 10.33
CA ALA A 29 -3.79 -8.72 8.91
C ALA A 29 -5.26 -9.09 8.72
N MET A 30 -5.85 -8.58 7.65
CA MET A 30 -7.27 -8.82 7.37
C MET A 30 -7.47 -9.25 5.94
N THR A 31 -8.60 -9.89 5.69
CA THR A 31 -8.94 -10.30 4.33
C THR A 31 -9.36 -9.08 3.53
N ILE A 32 -9.41 -9.25 2.22
CA ILE A 32 -9.84 -8.19 1.33
C ILE A 32 -11.25 -7.75 1.68
N GLU A 33 -12.12 -8.71 2.00
CA GLU A 33 -13.49 -8.40 2.35
C GLU A 33 -13.58 -7.60 3.65
N GLU A 34 -12.79 -7.98 4.62
CA GLU A 34 -12.80 -7.26 5.89
C GLU A 34 -12.30 -5.85 5.73
N LEU A 35 -11.38 -5.64 4.80
CA LEU A 35 -10.84 -4.32 4.56
C LEU A 35 -11.76 -3.46 3.69
N GLY A 36 -12.77 -4.06 3.11
CA GLY A 36 -13.68 -3.33 2.24
C GLY A 36 -13.05 -2.96 0.91
N LEU A 37 -12.09 -3.75 0.47
CA LEU A 37 -11.41 -3.49 -0.79
C LEU A 37 -12.06 -4.29 -1.91
N PRO A 38 -11.98 -3.79 -3.14
CA PRO A 38 -12.56 -4.51 -4.26
C PRO A 38 -11.73 -5.75 -4.61
N PRO A 39 -12.35 -6.74 -5.28
CA PRO A 39 -11.59 -7.95 -5.64
C PRO A 39 -10.37 -7.66 -6.51
N ARG A 40 -10.37 -6.54 -7.21
CA ARG A 40 -9.24 -6.16 -8.02
C ARG A 40 -7.96 -5.99 -7.21
N PHE A 41 -8.11 -5.78 -5.92
CA PHE A 41 -6.93 -5.59 -5.07
C PHE A 41 -6.02 -6.82 -5.14
N ARG A 42 -6.61 -8.01 -5.24
CA ARG A 42 -5.80 -9.22 -5.33
C ARG A 42 -4.94 -9.22 -6.59
N GLU A 43 -5.53 -8.79 -7.71
CA GLU A 43 -4.76 -8.70 -8.93
C GLU A 43 -3.69 -7.65 -8.83
N ALA A 44 -4.02 -6.53 -8.21
CA ALA A 44 -3.03 -5.46 -8.04
C ALA A 44 -1.87 -5.94 -7.18
N MET A 45 -2.16 -6.77 -6.17
CA MET A 45 -1.12 -7.32 -5.33
C MET A 45 -0.17 -8.21 -6.11
N GLU A 46 -0.69 -8.90 -7.11
CA GLU A 46 0.15 -9.75 -7.92
C GLU A 46 1.02 -8.95 -8.87
N ARG A 47 0.73 -7.67 -8.99
CA ARG A 47 1.48 -6.82 -9.88
C ARG A 47 2.26 -5.79 -9.08
N ARG A 48 1.95 -4.52 -9.27
CA ARG A 48 2.72 -3.44 -8.68
C ARG A 48 2.60 -3.31 -7.19
N LEU A 49 1.41 -3.48 -6.67
CA LEU A 49 1.23 -3.29 -5.23
C LEU A 49 2.03 -4.30 -4.43
N GLY A 50 2.06 -5.55 -4.90
CA GLY A 50 2.82 -6.57 -4.20
C GLY A 50 4.31 -6.28 -4.25
N ARG A 51 4.78 -5.76 -5.38
CA ARG A 51 6.19 -5.49 -5.54
C ARG A 51 6.66 -4.31 -4.70
N SER A 52 5.73 -3.42 -4.36
CA SER A 52 6.11 -2.26 -3.59
C SER A 52 6.51 -2.64 -2.16
N GLY A 53 6.00 -3.76 -1.67
CA GLY A 53 6.29 -4.16 -0.30
C GLY A 53 5.47 -3.40 0.73
N VAL A 54 4.60 -2.50 0.28
CA VAL A 54 3.79 -1.71 1.19
C VAL A 54 2.68 -2.55 1.79
N PHE A 55 2.06 -3.39 0.96
CA PHE A 55 1.00 -4.27 1.43
C PHE A 55 1.54 -5.69 1.43
N VAL A 56 1.44 -6.38 2.54
CA VAL A 56 2.03 -7.70 2.71
C VAL A 56 0.95 -8.73 2.92
N GLU A 57 1.08 -9.86 2.24
CA GLU A 57 0.12 -10.94 2.38
C GLU A 57 0.60 -11.98 3.38
N VAL A 58 -0.32 -12.40 4.25
CA VAL A 58 -0.05 -13.45 5.21
C VAL A 58 -1.23 -14.39 5.22
N ASN A 59 -1.08 -15.56 4.59
CA ASN A 59 -2.12 -16.59 4.58
C ASN A 59 -3.48 -16.04 4.12
N GLY A 60 -3.49 -15.32 3.04
CA GLY A 60 -4.73 -14.80 2.47
C GLY A 60 -5.22 -13.52 3.11
N LYS A 61 -4.50 -13.01 4.08
CA LYS A 61 -4.84 -11.75 4.71
C LYS A 61 -3.75 -10.74 4.40
N TYR A 62 -4.06 -9.47 4.57
CA TYR A 62 -3.13 -8.42 4.18
C TYR A 62 -2.95 -7.42 5.29
N TYR A 63 -1.78 -6.83 5.37
CA TYR A 63 -1.56 -5.72 6.29
C TYR A 63 -0.67 -4.67 5.63
N LEU A 64 -0.70 -3.47 6.17
CA LEU A 64 0.08 -2.37 5.65
C LEU A 64 1.41 -2.28 6.38
N SER A 65 2.50 -2.22 5.62
CA SER A 65 3.80 -1.98 6.20
C SER A 65 4.04 -0.49 6.21
N GLU A 66 3.82 0.15 7.35
CA GLU A 66 3.99 1.59 7.46
C GLU A 66 5.43 1.99 7.22
N GLU A 67 6.35 1.13 7.63
CA GLU A 67 7.75 1.41 7.45
C GLU A 67 8.10 1.47 5.97
N ARG A 68 7.62 0.51 5.19
CA ARG A 68 7.91 0.51 3.76
C ARG A 68 7.24 1.68 3.07
N LEU A 69 6.02 2.02 3.49
CA LEU A 69 5.33 3.15 2.92
C LEU A 69 6.12 4.44 3.18
N ARG A 70 6.65 4.58 4.39
CA ARG A 70 7.44 5.75 4.71
C ARG A 70 8.69 5.83 3.84
N GLU A 71 9.35 4.71 3.61
CA GLU A 71 10.53 4.68 2.77
C GLU A 71 10.23 5.15 1.36
N ILE A 72 9.12 4.69 0.81
CA ILE A 72 8.75 5.08 -0.53
C ILE A 72 8.42 6.55 -0.60
N ARG A 73 7.71 7.05 0.40
CA ARG A 73 7.37 8.47 0.44
C ARG A 73 8.62 9.32 0.54
N GLU A 74 9.57 8.91 1.34
CA GLU A 74 10.81 9.66 1.49
C GLU A 74 11.60 9.67 0.20
N GLN A 75 11.65 8.54 -0.50
CA GLN A 75 12.35 8.49 -1.76
C GLN A 75 11.69 9.40 -2.78
N PHE A 76 10.36 9.39 -2.79
CA PHE A 76 9.62 10.22 -3.73
C PHE A 76 9.86 11.70 -3.47
N VAL A 77 9.82 12.09 -2.23
CA VAL A 77 10.03 13.48 -1.83
C VAL A 77 11.47 13.90 -2.08
N SER A 78 12.42 13.05 -1.71
CA SER A 78 13.80 13.37 -1.94
C SER A 78 14.10 13.61 -3.36
N ARG A 79 13.59 12.74 -4.24
CA ARG A 79 13.86 12.90 -5.63
C ARG A 79 13.39 14.20 -6.18
N ARG A 80 12.25 14.70 -5.67
CA ARG A 80 11.74 15.95 -6.13
C ARG A 80 12.31 17.09 -5.39
N GLY A 81 12.39 16.96 -4.10
CA GLY A 81 12.66 18.03 -3.25
C GLY A 81 14.03 18.50 -3.26
N LEU A 82 14.94 17.65 -3.45
CA LEU A 82 16.14 18.06 -3.39
C LEU A 82 16.64 18.49 -4.49
N GLY A 83 15.92 18.29 -5.40
CA GLY A 83 16.36 18.81 -6.45
C GLY A 83 17.25 19.80 -6.13
N ARG A 84 17.50 20.08 -5.28
CA ARG A 84 18.32 20.99 -4.95
C ARG A 84 19.23 20.63 -4.81
#